data_d82d5340c8b29785b6b8e1beb2fd8451
#
_entry.id   d82d5340c8b29785b6b8e1beb2fd8451
#
_cell.length_a   1.000
_cell.length_b   1.000
_cell.length_c   1.000
_cell.angle_alpha   90.00
_cell.angle_beta   90.00
_cell.angle_gamma   90.00
#
_symmetry.space_group_name_H-M   'P 1'
#
loop_
_entity.id
_entity.type
_entity.pdbx_description
1 polymer ?
#
loop_
_entity_poly.entity_id
_entity_poly.type
_entity_poly.pdbx_seq_one_letter_code
_entity_poly.pdbx_strand_id
1 'polypeptide(L)'
;MDDVVIRPITVDDDMAAQLDLGERAFGIYSASQRAGWSYVAGLRAGQGLFLGAFVGGAPAGAAMIHDLRQWWLGREVPCAGVASVKVAPEYRGGGIGRRLMAALLDTVAERGYSLSALYPATMPIYRALGWELAGGKYQATIPARSLRTLVAPDPAAQAAHGGTDQAGAARARPARAALPEVRRAGPDDAAEVIAVIGRAHHAARDAGPLTWDEGPTGQWLSRPDLYSYLAGEDGFAAYRWDGAGHADLLVERVHAARPESLRALWAVIASHSSVARTVTALTAPNDPFWWLTAERDATIAKRSMWMLRVVDAPAAIAARGFPPAVSVGVPLQIRDQTRPGNTGHWRLAVSDGKGALVQNGSVGGAAASAALTVGPRGLAALYAGTPVATLRLSGLAAGGAADADAALDAAFAATPYMVDDF
;
A
#
# COMPACT_ATOMS: atom_id res chain seq x y z
N MET A 1 -31.37 -17.40 12.19
CA MET A 1 -30.20 -16.57 12.58
C MET A 1 -30.56 -15.09 12.58
N ASP A 2 -31.68 -14.75 13.20
CA ASP A 2 -32.22 -13.37 13.18
C ASP A 2 -31.65 -12.47 14.30
N ASP A 3 -30.77 -12.98 15.13
CA ASP A 3 -30.25 -12.29 16.33
C ASP A 3 -28.77 -11.91 16.23
N VAL A 4 -28.28 -11.62 15.04
CA VAL A 4 -26.90 -11.11 14.87
C VAL A 4 -26.89 -9.60 14.96
N VAL A 5 -26.29 -9.05 16.00
CA VAL A 5 -26.07 -7.61 16.17
C VAL A 5 -24.67 -7.26 15.68
N ILE A 6 -24.56 -6.27 14.77
CA ILE A 6 -23.28 -5.70 14.34
C ILE A 6 -23.18 -4.28 14.92
N ARG A 7 -22.10 -4.02 15.65
CA ARG A 7 -21.83 -2.71 16.27
C ARG A 7 -20.32 -2.48 16.44
N PRO A 8 -19.90 -1.24 16.68
CA PRO A 8 -18.53 -0.99 17.14
C PRO A 8 -18.22 -1.74 18.43
N ILE A 9 -17.01 -2.28 18.51
CA ILE A 9 -16.40 -2.76 19.75
C ILE A 9 -15.81 -1.52 20.43
N THR A 10 -16.10 -1.38 21.73
CA THR A 10 -15.61 -0.28 22.56
C THR A 10 -14.52 -0.76 23.52
N VAL A 11 -13.89 0.15 24.24
CA VAL A 11 -12.90 -0.20 25.27
C VAL A 11 -13.50 -0.93 26.46
N ASP A 12 -14.82 -0.86 26.65
CA ASP A 12 -15.55 -1.55 27.70
C ASP A 12 -15.94 -2.99 27.33
N ASP A 13 -15.77 -3.37 26.06
CA ASP A 13 -16.01 -4.74 25.62
C ASP A 13 -14.88 -5.68 26.07
N ASP A 14 -15.19 -6.98 26.17
CA ASP A 14 -14.21 -8.00 26.54
C ASP A 14 -13.16 -8.21 25.45
N MET A 15 -12.04 -7.46 25.57
CA MET A 15 -10.92 -7.52 24.63
C MET A 15 -10.19 -8.87 24.70
N ALA A 16 -10.26 -9.59 25.83
CA ALA A 16 -9.70 -10.93 25.92
C ALA A 16 -10.50 -11.94 25.08
N ALA A 17 -11.84 -11.84 25.06
CA ALA A 17 -12.68 -12.64 24.17
C ALA A 17 -12.43 -12.31 22.69
N GLN A 18 -12.11 -11.03 22.35
CA GLN A 18 -11.74 -10.65 20.99
C GLN A 18 -10.37 -11.21 20.57
N LEU A 19 -9.43 -11.27 21.50
CA LEU A 19 -8.12 -11.88 21.27
C LEU A 19 -8.27 -13.39 21.07
N ASP A 20 -9.00 -14.09 21.96
CA ASP A 20 -9.30 -15.51 21.83
C ASP A 20 -9.95 -15.85 20.47
N LEU A 21 -10.94 -15.06 20.07
CA LEU A 21 -11.56 -15.18 18.75
C LEU A 21 -10.52 -15.05 17.61
N GLY A 22 -9.52 -14.17 17.78
CA GLY A 22 -8.41 -14.02 16.84
C GLY A 22 -7.54 -15.26 16.77
N GLU A 23 -7.15 -15.79 17.92
CA GLU A 23 -6.30 -16.99 18.01
C GLU A 23 -7.00 -18.25 17.51
N ARG A 24 -8.30 -18.38 17.75
CA ARG A 24 -9.11 -19.48 17.16
C ARG A 24 -9.24 -19.38 15.64
N ALA A 25 -9.19 -18.17 15.09
CA ALA A 25 -9.32 -17.94 13.65
C ALA A 25 -8.00 -18.05 12.88
N PHE A 26 -6.88 -17.58 13.45
CA PHE A 26 -5.60 -17.40 12.77
C PHE A 26 -4.43 -18.17 13.41
N GLY A 27 -4.63 -18.82 14.55
CA GLY A 27 -3.58 -19.49 15.30
C GLY A 27 -3.08 -18.66 16.48
N ILE A 28 -2.35 -19.31 17.38
CA ILE A 28 -1.84 -18.71 18.63
C ILE A 28 -0.81 -17.63 18.31
N TYR A 29 -0.99 -16.46 18.93
CA TYR A 29 -0.08 -15.33 18.79
C TYR A 29 1.11 -15.45 19.77
N SER A 30 2.31 -15.04 19.33
CA SER A 30 3.44 -14.82 20.19
C SER A 30 3.17 -13.66 21.18
N ALA A 31 3.99 -13.55 22.23
CA ALA A 31 3.84 -12.46 23.21
C ALA A 31 3.92 -11.06 22.56
N SER A 32 4.84 -10.87 21.59
CA SER A 32 4.98 -9.61 20.86
C SER A 32 3.78 -9.33 19.95
N GLN A 33 3.25 -10.36 19.30
CA GLN A 33 2.04 -10.22 18.47
C GLN A 33 0.82 -9.88 19.31
N ARG A 34 0.65 -10.49 20.50
CA ARG A 34 -0.45 -10.16 21.44
C ARG A 34 -0.35 -8.71 21.90
N ALA A 35 0.87 -8.24 22.28
CA ALA A 35 1.07 -6.86 22.71
C ALA A 35 0.75 -5.86 21.59
N GLY A 36 1.25 -6.11 20.39
CA GLY A 36 0.94 -5.28 19.22
C GLY A 36 -0.54 -5.27 18.87
N TRP A 37 -1.20 -6.45 18.85
CA TRP A 37 -2.62 -6.55 18.61
C TRP A 37 -3.44 -5.78 19.67
N SER A 38 -3.11 -5.96 20.96
CA SER A 38 -3.84 -5.29 22.06
C SER A 38 -3.73 -3.77 21.98
N TYR A 39 -2.55 -3.25 21.65
CA TYR A 39 -2.35 -1.81 21.42
C TYR A 39 -3.23 -1.29 20.29
N VAL A 40 -3.17 -1.93 19.13
CA VAL A 40 -3.91 -1.49 17.94
C VAL A 40 -5.42 -1.67 18.14
N ALA A 41 -5.85 -2.79 18.74
CA ALA A 41 -7.27 -3.07 19.01
C ALA A 41 -7.86 -2.02 19.97
N GLY A 42 -7.17 -1.68 21.06
CA GLY A 42 -7.57 -0.62 21.97
C GLY A 42 -7.68 0.75 21.29
N LEU A 43 -6.68 1.11 20.48
CA LEU A 43 -6.69 2.34 19.70
C LEU A 43 -7.90 2.40 18.75
N ARG A 44 -8.14 1.35 17.97
CA ARG A 44 -9.24 1.30 17.00
C ARG A 44 -10.62 1.20 17.64
N ALA A 45 -10.74 0.52 18.78
CA ALA A 45 -11.96 0.52 19.58
C ALA A 45 -12.30 1.94 20.09
N GLY A 46 -11.33 2.67 20.62
CA GLY A 46 -11.52 4.06 21.05
C GLY A 46 -11.92 5.01 19.91
N GLN A 47 -11.55 4.67 18.68
CA GLN A 47 -11.91 5.45 17.48
C GLN A 47 -13.22 5.01 16.81
N GLY A 48 -13.87 3.92 17.27
CA GLY A 48 -15.02 3.32 16.61
C GLY A 48 -14.68 2.65 15.27
N LEU A 49 -13.43 2.21 15.11
CA LEU A 49 -12.91 1.56 13.91
C LEU A 49 -12.68 0.05 14.09
N PHE A 50 -13.22 -0.52 15.14
CA PHE A 50 -13.24 -1.94 15.41
C PHE A 50 -14.69 -2.43 15.52
N LEU A 51 -15.16 -3.21 14.54
CA LEU A 51 -16.53 -3.69 14.46
C LEU A 51 -16.62 -5.15 14.93
N GLY A 52 -17.66 -5.44 15.71
CA GLY A 52 -18.00 -6.77 16.19
C GLY A 52 -19.35 -7.23 15.69
N ALA A 53 -19.46 -8.53 15.41
CA ALA A 53 -20.72 -9.23 15.25
C ALA A 53 -20.97 -10.08 16.48
N PHE A 54 -22.17 -9.98 17.07
CA PHE A 54 -22.55 -10.65 18.31
C PHE A 54 -23.80 -11.51 18.08
N VAL A 55 -23.83 -12.68 18.70
CA VAL A 55 -24.99 -13.59 18.74
C VAL A 55 -25.32 -13.88 20.21
N GLY A 56 -26.52 -13.52 20.66
CA GLY A 56 -26.88 -13.65 22.08
C GLY A 56 -25.93 -12.92 23.04
N GLY A 57 -25.29 -11.82 22.56
CA GLY A 57 -24.31 -11.07 23.33
C GLY A 57 -22.88 -11.62 23.26
N ALA A 58 -22.66 -12.84 22.77
CA ALA A 58 -21.32 -13.42 22.63
C ALA A 58 -20.65 -12.99 21.32
N PRO A 59 -19.30 -12.74 21.30
CA PRO A 59 -18.57 -12.41 20.09
C PRO A 59 -18.61 -13.54 19.06
N ALA A 60 -19.18 -13.28 17.88
CA ALA A 60 -19.30 -14.22 16.78
C ALA A 60 -18.42 -13.87 15.58
N GLY A 61 -17.96 -12.62 15.50
CA GLY A 61 -17.05 -12.16 14.47
C GLY A 61 -16.52 -10.75 14.75
N ALA A 62 -15.44 -10.37 14.09
CA ALA A 62 -14.90 -9.02 14.19
C ALA A 62 -14.15 -8.62 12.92
N ALA A 63 -14.02 -7.32 12.70
CA ALA A 63 -13.21 -6.72 11.64
C ALA A 63 -12.70 -5.35 12.09
N MET A 64 -11.45 -5.04 11.75
CA MET A 64 -10.78 -3.81 12.15
C MET A 64 -10.50 -2.94 10.94
N ILE A 65 -10.61 -1.62 11.12
CA ILE A 65 -10.25 -0.60 10.14
C ILE A 65 -9.01 0.11 10.66
N HIS A 66 -7.95 0.16 9.87
CA HIS A 66 -6.81 1.03 10.08
C HIS A 66 -7.04 2.34 9.34
N ASP A 67 -6.83 3.45 10.05
CA ASP A 67 -6.83 4.79 9.45
C ASP A 67 -5.50 5.00 8.76
N LEU A 68 -5.52 5.05 7.42
CA LEU A 68 -4.32 5.07 6.58
C LEU A 68 -4.51 6.09 5.44
N ARG A 69 -3.39 6.47 4.85
CA ARG A 69 -3.34 7.10 3.54
C ARG A 69 -2.55 6.20 2.59
N GLN A 70 -2.99 6.10 1.35
CA GLN A 70 -2.33 5.29 0.33
C GLN A 70 -1.76 6.17 -0.78
N TRP A 71 -0.51 5.94 -1.11
CA TRP A 71 0.17 6.68 -2.18
C TRP A 71 -0.31 6.26 -3.56
N TRP A 72 -0.60 7.23 -4.41
CA TRP A 72 -0.96 7.04 -5.81
C TRP A 72 -0.32 8.16 -6.64
N LEU A 73 0.77 7.79 -7.36
CA LEU A 73 1.52 8.69 -8.25
C LEU A 73 1.91 10.02 -7.58
N GLY A 74 2.51 9.92 -6.39
CA GLY A 74 3.06 11.06 -5.64
C GLY A 74 2.02 11.84 -4.82
N ARG A 75 0.79 11.32 -4.64
CA ARG A 75 -0.25 11.90 -3.79
C ARG A 75 -0.84 10.87 -2.85
N GLU A 76 -1.18 11.31 -1.66
CA GLU A 76 -1.86 10.49 -0.66
C GLU A 76 -3.38 10.55 -0.84
N VAL A 77 -4.01 9.40 -0.73
CA VAL A 77 -5.48 9.23 -0.80
C VAL A 77 -5.95 8.59 0.50
N PRO A 78 -6.99 9.13 1.17
CA PRO A 78 -7.57 8.51 2.36
C PRO A 78 -7.97 7.07 2.09
N CYS A 79 -7.43 6.13 2.88
CA CYS A 79 -7.57 4.69 2.68
C CYS A 79 -7.86 3.97 3.99
N ALA A 80 -8.95 3.20 4.03
CA ALA A 80 -9.25 2.30 5.12
C ALA A 80 -8.55 0.95 4.93
N GLY A 81 -7.57 0.64 5.75
CA GLY A 81 -6.94 -0.68 5.80
C GLY A 81 -7.83 -1.67 6.55
N VAL A 82 -8.30 -2.72 5.90
CA VAL A 82 -9.16 -3.72 6.54
C VAL A 82 -8.34 -4.90 7.02
N ALA A 83 -8.38 -5.15 8.32
CA ALA A 83 -7.60 -6.19 8.99
C ALA A 83 -8.46 -7.01 9.96
N SER A 84 -7.89 -8.10 10.46
CA SER A 84 -8.47 -8.93 11.52
C SER A 84 -9.91 -9.37 11.23
N VAL A 85 -10.26 -9.60 9.97
CA VAL A 85 -11.60 -10.09 9.58
C VAL A 85 -11.71 -11.55 9.99
N LYS A 86 -12.56 -11.82 10.98
CA LYS A 86 -12.71 -13.14 11.57
C LYS A 86 -14.17 -13.46 11.90
N VAL A 87 -14.51 -14.73 11.79
CA VAL A 87 -15.79 -15.29 12.23
C VAL A 87 -15.48 -16.55 13.02
N ALA A 88 -16.07 -16.66 14.21
CA ALA A 88 -15.90 -17.82 15.07
C ALA A 88 -16.27 -19.11 14.31
N PRO A 89 -15.48 -20.18 14.44
CA PRO A 89 -15.67 -21.42 13.68
C PRO A 89 -17.11 -21.95 13.73
N GLU A 90 -17.75 -21.89 14.89
CA GLU A 90 -19.12 -22.33 15.18
C GLU A 90 -20.21 -21.49 14.47
N TYR A 91 -19.87 -20.28 14.02
CA TYR A 91 -20.78 -19.36 13.31
C TYR A 91 -20.48 -19.22 11.82
N ARG A 92 -19.50 -19.99 11.29
CA ARG A 92 -19.17 -19.96 9.85
C ARG A 92 -20.31 -20.53 9.00
N GLY A 93 -20.38 -20.10 7.75
CA GLY A 93 -21.45 -20.53 6.82
C GLY A 93 -22.78 -19.78 6.98
N GLY A 94 -22.99 -19.07 8.09
CA GLY A 94 -24.24 -18.35 8.41
C GLY A 94 -24.32 -16.90 7.86
N GLY A 95 -23.40 -16.46 7.00
CA GLY A 95 -23.44 -15.13 6.39
C GLY A 95 -22.94 -13.98 7.27
N ILE A 96 -22.49 -14.24 8.51
CA ILE A 96 -22.00 -13.20 9.45
C ILE A 96 -20.87 -12.39 8.84
N GLY A 97 -19.88 -13.05 8.24
CA GLY A 97 -18.76 -12.35 7.61
C GLY A 97 -19.19 -11.37 6.51
N ARG A 98 -20.18 -11.74 5.68
CA ARG A 98 -20.73 -10.85 4.65
C ARG A 98 -21.45 -9.64 5.26
N ARG A 99 -22.26 -9.85 6.28
CA ARG A 99 -22.97 -8.76 6.99
C ARG A 99 -22.00 -7.83 7.68
N LEU A 100 -20.97 -8.38 8.35
CA LEU A 100 -19.92 -7.61 9.02
C LEU A 100 -19.14 -6.76 8.02
N MET A 101 -18.73 -7.33 6.88
CA MET A 101 -18.00 -6.59 5.84
C MET A 101 -18.86 -5.56 5.12
N ALA A 102 -20.17 -5.76 5.00
CA ALA A 102 -21.08 -4.74 4.49
C ALA A 102 -21.17 -3.54 5.44
N ALA A 103 -21.40 -3.80 6.75
CA ALA A 103 -21.41 -2.75 7.75
C ALA A 103 -20.07 -2.02 7.86
N LEU A 104 -18.95 -2.75 7.71
CA LEU A 104 -17.62 -2.13 7.65
C LEU A 104 -17.49 -1.18 6.46
N LEU A 105 -17.97 -1.58 5.27
CA LEU A 105 -17.92 -0.74 4.08
C LEU A 105 -18.76 0.54 4.26
N ASP A 106 -19.90 0.46 4.96
CA ASP A 106 -20.71 1.63 5.31
C ASP A 106 -19.95 2.56 6.25
N THR A 107 -19.35 2.01 7.33
CA THR A 107 -18.50 2.77 8.25
C THR A 107 -17.34 3.47 7.53
N VAL A 108 -16.67 2.76 6.63
CA VAL A 108 -15.56 3.33 5.82
C VAL A 108 -16.03 4.53 5.01
N ALA A 109 -17.20 4.43 4.40
CA ALA A 109 -17.76 5.54 3.62
C ALA A 109 -18.21 6.71 4.47
N GLU A 110 -18.90 6.45 5.60
CA GLU A 110 -19.35 7.47 6.55
C GLU A 110 -18.18 8.26 7.16
N ARG A 111 -17.03 7.61 7.30
CA ARG A 111 -15.77 8.24 7.76
C ARG A 111 -15.01 9.01 6.68
N GLY A 112 -15.49 9.00 5.42
CA GLY A 112 -14.92 9.76 4.32
C GLY A 112 -13.69 9.13 3.66
N TYR A 113 -13.43 7.85 3.88
CA TYR A 113 -12.37 7.16 3.15
C TYR A 113 -12.76 6.97 1.69
N SER A 114 -11.87 7.38 0.79
CA SER A 114 -12.09 7.24 -0.64
C SER A 114 -11.72 5.85 -1.17
N LEU A 115 -10.80 5.19 -0.49
CA LEU A 115 -10.29 3.85 -0.79
C LEU A 115 -10.41 2.93 0.42
N SER A 116 -10.39 1.62 0.13
CA SER A 116 -10.15 0.60 1.14
C SER A 116 -9.23 -0.49 0.58
N ALA A 117 -8.26 -0.93 1.37
CA ALA A 117 -7.30 -1.96 0.99
C ALA A 117 -7.29 -3.11 2.01
N LEU A 118 -6.95 -4.32 1.56
CA LEU A 118 -6.81 -5.50 2.41
C LEU A 118 -5.92 -6.57 1.78
N TYR A 119 -5.36 -7.43 2.63
CA TYR A 119 -4.77 -8.69 2.22
C TYR A 119 -5.79 -9.82 2.37
N PRO A 120 -6.22 -10.47 1.27
CA PRO A 120 -7.28 -11.46 1.34
C PRO A 120 -6.76 -12.81 1.82
N ALA A 121 -7.30 -13.33 2.93
CA ALA A 121 -7.19 -14.75 3.26
C ALA A 121 -8.07 -15.62 2.33
N THR A 122 -9.17 -15.04 1.82
CA THR A 122 -10.07 -15.61 0.81
C THR A 122 -10.67 -14.49 -0.02
N MET A 123 -10.83 -14.68 -1.33
CA MET A 123 -11.31 -13.61 -2.21
C MET A 123 -12.83 -13.49 -2.37
N PRO A 124 -13.65 -14.56 -2.30
CA PRO A 124 -15.08 -14.49 -2.66
C PRO A 124 -15.87 -13.46 -1.86
N ILE A 125 -15.65 -13.38 -0.55
CA ILE A 125 -16.37 -12.44 0.31
C ILE A 125 -16.10 -10.99 -0.04
N TYR A 126 -14.84 -10.66 -0.34
CA TYR A 126 -14.42 -9.31 -0.68
C TYR A 126 -14.86 -8.93 -2.10
N ARG A 127 -14.74 -9.85 -3.06
CA ARG A 127 -15.23 -9.65 -4.43
C ARG A 127 -16.72 -9.40 -4.49
N ALA A 128 -17.49 -10.07 -3.65
CA ALA A 128 -18.94 -9.85 -3.56
C ALA A 128 -19.32 -8.42 -3.14
N LEU A 129 -18.41 -7.70 -2.48
CA LEU A 129 -18.57 -6.32 -2.03
C LEU A 129 -17.73 -5.32 -2.83
N GLY A 130 -17.08 -5.79 -3.91
CA GLY A 130 -16.43 -4.95 -4.90
C GLY A 130 -14.94 -4.69 -4.71
N TRP A 131 -14.25 -5.36 -3.77
CA TRP A 131 -12.79 -5.38 -3.78
C TRP A 131 -12.26 -6.22 -4.93
N GLU A 132 -11.14 -5.83 -5.52
CA GLU A 132 -10.43 -6.63 -6.52
C GLU A 132 -8.92 -6.50 -6.36
N LEU A 133 -8.19 -7.47 -6.90
CA LEU A 133 -6.72 -7.48 -6.88
C LEU A 133 -6.16 -6.19 -7.50
N ALA A 134 -5.24 -5.56 -6.81
CA ALA A 134 -4.68 -4.27 -7.21
C ALA A 134 -3.16 -4.30 -7.37
N GLY A 135 -2.43 -4.94 -6.46
CA GLY A 135 -0.98 -4.99 -6.52
C GLY A 135 -0.40 -6.17 -5.76
N GLY A 136 0.91 -6.20 -5.67
CA GLY A 136 1.65 -7.26 -4.99
C GLY A 136 2.55 -6.76 -3.87
N LYS A 137 2.90 -7.67 -2.97
CA LYS A 137 4.02 -7.57 -2.06
C LYS A 137 5.17 -8.38 -2.63
N TYR A 138 6.31 -7.76 -2.81
CA TYR A 138 7.48 -8.35 -3.43
C TYR A 138 8.61 -8.49 -2.42
N GLN A 139 9.42 -9.52 -2.61
CA GLN A 139 10.58 -9.80 -1.79
C GLN A 139 11.75 -10.19 -2.67
N ALA A 140 12.91 -9.58 -2.41
CA ALA A 140 14.19 -9.98 -2.98
C ALA A 140 14.99 -10.79 -1.97
N THR A 141 15.64 -11.86 -2.39
CA THR A 141 16.63 -12.59 -1.59
C THR A 141 17.98 -12.46 -2.27
N ILE A 142 18.97 -12.00 -1.53
CA ILE A 142 20.28 -11.58 -2.01
C ILE A 142 21.35 -12.24 -1.14
N PRO A 143 22.39 -12.89 -1.71
CA PRO A 143 23.55 -13.28 -0.94
C PRO A 143 24.20 -12.04 -0.30
N ALA A 144 24.38 -12.04 1.02
CA ALA A 144 24.87 -10.86 1.73
C ALA A 144 26.22 -10.34 1.21
N ARG A 145 27.08 -11.25 0.71
CA ARG A 145 28.38 -10.88 0.12
C ARG A 145 28.24 -9.96 -1.11
N SER A 146 27.15 -10.11 -1.87
CA SER A 146 26.94 -9.35 -3.10
C SER A 146 26.62 -7.87 -2.85
N LEU A 147 26.22 -7.54 -1.63
CA LEU A 147 26.03 -6.16 -1.19
C LEU A 147 27.33 -5.39 -0.94
N ARG A 148 28.48 -6.08 -0.88
CA ARG A 148 29.81 -5.42 -0.68
C ARG A 148 30.24 -4.61 -1.87
N THR A 149 29.76 -4.94 -3.07
CA THR A 149 30.12 -4.29 -4.33
C THR A 149 28.87 -3.67 -4.95
N LEU A 150 28.50 -2.49 -4.46
CA LEU A 150 27.49 -1.69 -5.15
C LEU A 150 28.12 -0.96 -6.33
N VAL A 151 27.45 -0.98 -7.48
CA VAL A 151 27.91 -0.29 -8.71
C VAL A 151 28.05 1.21 -8.44
N ALA A 152 29.15 1.80 -8.89
CA ALA A 152 29.32 3.24 -8.83
C ALA A 152 28.27 3.93 -9.71
N PRO A 153 27.85 5.16 -9.36
CA PRO A 153 26.97 5.94 -10.24
C PRO A 153 27.61 6.13 -11.62
N ASP A 154 26.78 6.17 -12.66
CA ASP A 154 27.21 6.46 -14.02
C ASP A 154 27.85 7.86 -14.09
N PRO A 155 29.11 8.00 -14.53
CA PRO A 155 29.79 9.30 -14.64
C PRO A 155 29.05 10.30 -15.51
N ALA A 156 28.38 9.85 -16.58
CA ALA A 156 27.62 10.71 -17.47
C ALA A 156 26.35 11.28 -16.77
N ALA A 157 25.68 10.47 -15.94
CA ALA A 157 24.56 10.94 -15.15
C ALA A 157 24.99 11.93 -14.05
N GLN A 158 26.18 11.75 -13.47
CA GLN A 158 26.73 12.67 -12.46
C GLN A 158 27.09 14.03 -13.05
N ALA A 159 27.66 14.06 -14.25
CA ALA A 159 28.04 15.31 -14.95
C ALA A 159 26.83 16.22 -15.25
N ALA A 160 25.65 15.64 -15.44
CA ALA A 160 24.41 16.38 -15.70
C ALA A 160 23.84 17.10 -14.47
N HIS A 161 24.24 16.72 -13.25
CA HIS A 161 23.79 17.34 -11.99
C HIS A 161 24.74 18.43 -11.46
N GLY A 162 25.95 18.52 -12.00
CA GLY A 162 26.88 19.62 -11.71
C GLY A 162 26.52 20.81 -12.58
N GLY A 163 25.86 21.84 -12.00
CA GLY A 163 25.57 23.11 -12.70
C GLY A 163 26.81 23.69 -13.39
N THR A 164 26.59 24.30 -14.53
CA THR A 164 27.56 24.97 -15.35
C THR A 164 28.34 26.04 -14.57
N ASP A 165 29.51 25.68 -14.06
CA ASP A 165 30.58 26.65 -13.84
C ASP A 165 31.65 26.42 -14.91
N GLN A 166 31.64 27.32 -15.91
CA GLN A 166 32.69 27.43 -16.87
C GLN A 166 33.93 28.02 -16.18
N ALA A 167 34.98 27.31 -16.16
CA ALA A 167 36.36 27.74 -16.53
C ALA A 167 37.38 26.77 -15.95
N GLY A 168 38.06 26.10 -16.85
CA GLY A 168 39.47 25.73 -16.81
C GLY A 168 40.05 25.20 -15.51
N ALA A 169 40.01 23.89 -15.30
CA ALA A 169 41.02 23.23 -14.48
C ALA A 169 41.04 21.71 -14.74
N ALA A 170 42.25 21.19 -14.71
CA ALA A 170 42.66 19.82 -14.90
C ALA A 170 41.69 18.78 -14.38
N ARG A 171 41.66 17.61 -15.05
CA ARG A 171 40.97 16.37 -14.65
C ARG A 171 41.15 16.04 -13.16
N ALA A 172 40.38 16.70 -12.29
CA ALA A 172 40.16 16.24 -10.95
C ALA A 172 39.20 15.05 -11.02
N ARG A 173 39.55 13.92 -10.42
CA ARG A 173 38.61 12.84 -10.12
C ARG A 173 37.38 13.48 -9.48
N PRO A 174 36.15 13.20 -9.96
CA PRO A 174 34.97 13.74 -9.30
C PRO A 174 35.05 13.38 -7.83
N ALA A 175 34.97 14.38 -6.96
CA ALA A 175 34.95 14.18 -5.54
C ALA A 175 33.80 13.20 -5.24
N ARG A 176 34.13 12.07 -4.63
CA ARG A 176 33.13 11.09 -4.16
C ARG A 176 32.19 11.88 -3.27
N ALA A 177 30.95 12.11 -3.72
CA ALA A 177 29.96 12.82 -2.91
C ALA A 177 29.96 12.18 -1.53
N ALA A 178 30.16 12.97 -0.48
CA ALA A 178 30.21 12.45 0.87
C ALA A 178 28.83 11.84 1.16
N LEU A 179 28.82 10.58 1.59
CA LEU A 179 27.57 9.94 2.02
C LEU A 179 27.02 10.73 3.23
N PRO A 180 25.70 10.89 3.32
CA PRO A 180 25.10 11.55 4.47
C PRO A 180 25.40 10.79 5.76
N GLU A 181 25.39 11.50 6.87
CA GLU A 181 25.48 10.90 8.18
C GLU A 181 24.31 9.93 8.39
N VAL A 182 24.63 8.77 8.98
CA VAL A 182 23.61 7.77 9.33
C VAL A 182 23.54 7.65 10.84
N ARG A 183 22.34 7.84 11.38
CA ARG A 183 22.06 7.70 12.82
C ARG A 183 20.99 6.64 13.08
N ARG A 184 20.97 6.09 14.29
CA ARG A 184 19.89 5.22 14.72
C ARG A 184 18.59 6.03 14.86
N ALA A 185 17.49 5.40 14.51
CA ALA A 185 16.14 5.91 14.75
C ALA A 185 15.44 5.06 15.83
N GLY A 186 14.56 5.69 16.60
CA GLY A 186 13.77 5.06 17.65
C GLY A 186 12.31 5.55 17.62
N PRO A 187 11.52 5.18 18.65
CA PRO A 187 10.09 5.55 18.73
C PRO A 187 9.83 7.05 18.65
N ASP A 188 10.73 7.87 19.24
CA ASP A 188 10.60 9.34 19.27
C ASP A 188 10.83 9.97 17.89
N ASP A 189 11.41 9.22 16.94
CA ASP A 189 11.64 9.68 15.57
C ASP A 189 10.44 9.39 14.62
N ALA A 190 9.31 8.91 15.13
CA ALA A 190 8.19 8.47 14.31
C ALA A 190 7.72 9.51 13.27
N ALA A 191 7.58 10.77 13.69
CA ALA A 191 7.19 11.87 12.80
C ALA A 191 8.22 12.12 11.70
N GLU A 192 9.52 12.10 12.02
CA GLU A 192 10.60 12.26 11.05
C GLU A 192 10.65 11.08 10.07
N VAL A 193 10.52 9.85 10.55
CA VAL A 193 10.46 8.64 9.72
C VAL A 193 9.30 8.71 8.74
N ILE A 194 8.10 9.10 9.18
CA ILE A 194 6.93 9.28 8.30
C ILE A 194 7.23 10.33 7.22
N ALA A 195 7.82 11.46 7.61
CA ALA A 195 8.14 12.53 6.66
C ALA A 195 9.19 12.09 5.63
N VAL A 196 10.22 11.34 6.03
CA VAL A 196 11.26 10.79 5.14
C VAL A 196 10.65 9.81 4.15
N ILE A 197 9.85 8.85 4.63
CA ILE A 197 9.16 7.86 3.79
C ILE A 197 8.22 8.57 2.81
N GLY A 198 7.47 9.57 3.26
CA GLY A 198 6.57 10.36 2.42
C GLY A 198 7.31 11.10 1.31
N ARG A 199 8.48 11.71 1.60
CA ARG A 199 9.31 12.34 0.55
C ARG A 199 9.80 11.33 -0.48
N ALA A 200 10.18 10.13 -0.06
CA ALA A 200 10.60 9.06 -0.97
C ALA A 200 9.46 8.62 -1.90
N HIS A 201 8.26 8.35 -1.36
CA HIS A 201 7.10 7.97 -2.16
C HIS A 201 6.63 9.08 -3.10
N HIS A 202 6.70 10.34 -2.65
CA HIS A 202 6.40 11.49 -3.51
C HIS A 202 7.38 11.59 -4.68
N ALA A 203 8.67 11.51 -4.41
CA ALA A 203 9.73 11.60 -5.43
C ALA A 203 9.68 10.44 -6.43
N ALA A 204 9.46 9.21 -5.95
CA ALA A 204 9.33 8.02 -6.78
C ALA A 204 7.98 7.94 -7.51
N ARG A 205 7.00 8.78 -7.16
CA ARG A 205 5.62 8.72 -7.66
C ARG A 205 5.00 7.34 -7.46
N ASP A 206 5.22 6.76 -6.30
CA ASP A 206 4.78 5.41 -5.97
C ASP A 206 3.26 5.24 -6.02
N ALA A 207 2.83 4.00 -6.21
CA ALA A 207 1.44 3.57 -6.18
C ALA A 207 1.29 2.36 -5.25
N GLY A 208 0.41 2.47 -4.26
CA GLY A 208 0.07 1.39 -3.34
C GLY A 208 0.64 1.45 -1.93
N PRO A 209 1.89 1.94 -1.66
CA PRO A 209 2.40 2.06 -0.30
C PRO A 209 1.50 2.87 0.63
N LEU A 210 1.63 2.62 1.93
CA LEU A 210 0.78 3.22 2.95
C LEU A 210 1.56 4.22 3.81
N THR A 211 0.87 5.25 4.27
CA THR A 211 1.31 6.11 5.36
C THR A 211 0.51 5.76 6.61
N TRP A 212 1.21 5.47 7.69
CA TRP A 212 0.69 5.21 9.02
C TRP A 212 0.79 6.47 9.89
N ASP A 213 -0.06 6.56 10.93
CA ASP A 213 0.05 7.61 11.93
C ASP A 213 1.26 7.41 12.86
N GLU A 214 1.61 8.47 13.60
CA GLU A 214 2.77 8.47 14.51
C GLU A 214 2.68 7.38 15.59
N GLY A 215 1.51 7.18 16.19
CA GLY A 215 1.32 6.18 17.26
C GLY A 215 1.69 4.77 16.81
N PRO A 216 1.04 4.21 15.77
CA PRO A 216 1.42 2.91 15.20
C PRO A 216 2.87 2.85 14.69
N THR A 217 3.38 3.94 14.11
CA THR A 217 4.78 4.02 13.66
C THR A 217 5.74 3.96 14.84
N GLY A 218 5.51 4.71 15.90
CA GLY A 218 6.31 4.66 17.13
C GLY A 218 6.28 3.29 17.79
N GLN A 219 5.10 2.65 17.83
CA GLN A 219 4.95 1.28 18.32
C GLN A 219 5.75 0.27 17.48
N TRP A 220 5.76 0.41 16.14
CA TRP A 220 6.58 -0.43 15.28
C TRP A 220 8.08 -0.21 15.51
N LEU A 221 8.51 1.05 15.63
CA LEU A 221 9.90 1.41 15.91
C LEU A 221 10.38 0.98 17.31
N SER A 222 9.47 0.77 18.27
CA SER A 222 9.79 0.29 19.63
C SER A 222 10.09 -1.21 19.71
N ARG A 223 9.92 -1.97 18.63
CA ARG A 223 10.19 -3.40 18.61
C ARG A 223 11.65 -3.70 18.96
N PRO A 224 11.90 -4.59 19.93
CA PRO A 224 13.27 -4.87 20.40
C PRO A 224 14.14 -5.61 19.37
N ASP A 225 13.51 -6.26 18.38
CA ASP A 225 14.17 -6.98 17.30
C ASP A 225 14.41 -6.12 16.05
N LEU A 226 13.92 -4.86 16.03
CA LEU A 226 14.01 -3.96 14.88
C LEU A 226 15.19 -2.99 15.03
N TYR A 227 15.98 -2.87 13.97
CA TYR A 227 17.08 -1.93 13.87
C TYR A 227 16.75 -0.91 12.79
N SER A 228 16.57 0.35 13.19
CA SER A 228 16.12 1.43 12.32
C SER A 228 17.18 2.53 12.21
N TYR A 229 17.34 3.11 11.02
CA TYR A 229 18.35 4.12 10.72
C TYR A 229 17.77 5.21 9.81
N LEU A 230 18.18 6.45 10.09
CA LEU A 230 17.96 7.60 9.21
C LEU A 230 19.29 7.97 8.56
N ALA A 231 19.27 8.34 7.29
CA ALA A 231 20.40 8.80 6.49
C ALA A 231 20.15 10.21 5.97
N GLY A 232 20.73 11.22 6.63
CA GLY A 232 20.38 12.61 6.40
C GLY A 232 18.88 12.85 6.58
N GLU A 233 18.34 13.80 5.81
CA GLU A 233 16.91 14.13 5.86
C GLU A 233 16.04 13.28 4.90
N ASP A 234 16.66 12.46 4.03
CA ASP A 234 16.00 11.88 2.86
C ASP A 234 16.03 10.35 2.82
N GLY A 235 16.58 9.69 3.82
CA GLY A 235 16.73 8.24 3.82
C GLY A 235 16.31 7.59 5.13
N PHE A 236 15.62 6.44 5.03
CA PHE A 236 15.24 5.59 6.16
C PHE A 236 15.39 4.12 5.80
N ALA A 237 15.94 3.31 6.71
CA ALA A 237 15.94 1.86 6.61
C ALA A 237 15.59 1.21 7.94
N ALA A 238 14.93 0.06 7.87
CA ALA A 238 14.64 -0.80 9.00
C ALA A 238 14.84 -2.27 8.63
N TYR A 239 15.54 -3.00 9.48
CA TYR A 239 15.79 -4.42 9.31
C TYR A 239 15.80 -5.15 10.67
N ARG A 240 15.69 -6.46 10.61
CA ARG A 240 15.88 -7.36 11.77
C ARG A 240 16.67 -8.61 11.36
N TRP A 241 17.19 -9.28 12.36
CA TRP A 241 17.74 -10.60 12.16
C TRP A 241 16.64 -11.64 12.03
N ASP A 242 16.78 -12.55 11.09
CA ASP A 242 15.82 -13.62 10.79
C ASP A 242 16.52 -14.99 10.84
N GLY A 243 15.71 -16.03 11.12
CA GLY A 243 16.18 -17.40 11.17
C GLY A 243 16.86 -17.82 12.48
N ALA A 244 16.99 -19.13 12.65
CA ALA A 244 17.71 -19.74 13.77
C ALA A 244 19.21 -19.45 13.64
N GLY A 245 19.81 -18.85 14.68
CA GLY A 245 21.22 -18.50 14.72
C GLY A 245 21.59 -17.16 14.11
N HIS A 246 20.62 -16.29 13.81
CA HIS A 246 20.83 -14.93 13.28
C HIS A 246 21.72 -14.89 12.04
N ALA A 247 21.53 -15.85 11.11
CA ALA A 247 22.34 -15.96 9.92
C ALA A 247 21.79 -15.20 8.72
N ASP A 248 20.58 -14.69 8.81
CA ASP A 248 19.88 -14.00 7.73
C ASP A 248 19.33 -12.67 8.22
N LEU A 249 19.24 -11.68 7.33
CA LEU A 249 18.62 -10.39 7.59
C LEU A 249 17.29 -10.29 6.84
N LEU A 250 16.27 -9.78 7.50
CA LEU A 250 15.04 -9.30 6.85
C LEU A 250 15.06 -7.76 6.89
N VAL A 251 15.16 -7.16 5.71
CA VAL A 251 15.03 -5.72 5.51
C VAL A 251 13.55 -5.43 5.26
N GLU A 252 12.90 -4.79 6.23
CA GLU A 252 11.48 -4.45 6.17
C GLU A 252 11.23 -3.19 5.36
N ARG A 253 12.16 -2.22 5.42
CA ARG A 253 12.06 -0.93 4.71
C ARG A 253 13.43 -0.44 4.25
N VAL A 254 13.49 0.09 3.04
CA VAL A 254 14.53 1.02 2.59
C VAL A 254 13.84 2.05 1.71
N HIS A 255 13.82 3.27 2.14
CA HIS A 255 13.25 4.40 1.42
C HIS A 255 14.24 5.53 1.33
N ALA A 256 14.44 6.10 0.17
CA ALA A 256 15.30 7.26 0.00
C ALA A 256 14.82 8.12 -1.18
N ALA A 257 14.83 9.44 -0.97
CA ALA A 257 14.53 10.41 -2.03
C ALA A 257 15.78 10.81 -2.81
N ARG A 258 16.98 10.43 -2.34
CA ARG A 258 18.29 10.74 -2.98
C ARG A 258 19.18 9.51 -3.10
N PRO A 259 19.99 9.44 -4.19
CA PRO A 259 20.90 8.31 -4.42
C PRO A 259 21.94 8.13 -3.31
N GLU A 260 22.43 9.23 -2.71
CA GLU A 260 23.44 9.19 -1.65
C GLU A 260 22.88 8.57 -0.38
N SER A 261 21.65 8.92 0.00
CA SER A 261 20.94 8.35 1.17
C SER A 261 20.65 6.87 0.93
N LEU A 262 20.20 6.49 -0.27
CA LEU A 262 19.98 5.08 -0.62
C LEU A 262 21.26 4.25 -0.47
N ARG A 263 22.39 4.76 -0.98
CA ARG A 263 23.70 4.08 -0.89
C ARG A 263 24.20 3.99 0.54
N ALA A 264 24.02 5.03 1.35
CA ALA A 264 24.40 5.03 2.76
C ALA A 264 23.63 3.96 3.54
N LEU A 265 22.32 3.84 3.31
CA LEU A 265 21.49 2.83 3.95
C LEU A 265 21.86 1.40 3.53
N TRP A 266 22.06 1.17 2.24
CA TRP A 266 22.52 -0.14 1.77
C TRP A 266 23.94 -0.48 2.25
N ALA A 267 24.81 0.52 2.47
CA ALA A 267 26.14 0.30 3.06
C ALA A 267 26.06 -0.18 4.53
N VAL A 268 25.08 0.34 5.31
CA VAL A 268 24.79 -0.16 6.66
C VAL A 268 24.36 -1.63 6.61
N ILE A 269 23.42 -1.98 5.75
CA ILE A 269 22.94 -3.36 5.58
C ILE A 269 24.09 -4.27 5.12
N ALA A 270 24.89 -3.83 4.15
CA ALA A 270 26.03 -4.55 3.61
C ALA A 270 27.15 -4.81 4.65
N SER A 271 27.27 -3.97 5.68
CA SER A 271 28.26 -4.14 6.76
C SER A 271 28.06 -5.46 7.53
N HIS A 272 26.87 -6.03 7.51
CA HIS A 272 26.55 -7.31 8.14
C HIS A 272 26.98 -8.54 7.33
N SER A 273 27.51 -8.34 6.11
CA SER A 273 27.89 -9.44 5.20
C SER A 273 29.02 -10.35 5.68
N SER A 274 29.67 -10.03 6.81
CA SER A 274 30.62 -10.91 7.50
C SER A 274 29.94 -11.97 8.35
N VAL A 275 28.69 -11.73 8.76
CA VAL A 275 27.89 -12.60 9.64
C VAL A 275 26.68 -13.14 8.90
N ALA A 276 25.92 -12.27 8.20
CA ALA A 276 24.75 -12.66 7.45
C ALA A 276 25.14 -13.46 6.19
N ARG A 277 24.40 -14.52 5.91
CA ARG A 277 24.51 -15.31 4.67
C ARG A 277 23.64 -14.74 3.57
N THR A 278 22.40 -14.43 3.91
CA THR A 278 21.41 -13.86 3.00
C THR A 278 20.78 -12.60 3.57
N VAL A 279 20.37 -11.73 2.68
CA VAL A 279 19.53 -10.57 2.98
C VAL A 279 18.23 -10.74 2.20
N THR A 280 17.13 -10.77 2.90
CA THR A 280 15.80 -10.75 2.32
C THR A 280 15.24 -9.35 2.49
N ALA A 281 14.87 -8.67 1.39
CA ALA A 281 14.36 -7.32 1.42
C ALA A 281 12.95 -7.25 0.83
N LEU A 282 12.05 -6.51 1.48
CA LEU A 282 10.79 -6.11 0.87
C LEU A 282 11.08 -4.98 -0.13
N THR A 283 10.61 -5.13 -1.36
CA THR A 283 11.00 -4.27 -2.47
C THR A 283 9.80 -3.83 -3.32
N ALA A 284 9.98 -2.74 -4.06
CA ALA A 284 9.11 -2.41 -5.20
C ALA A 284 9.45 -3.30 -6.42
N PRO A 285 8.52 -3.46 -7.39
CA PRO A 285 8.82 -4.15 -8.65
C PRO A 285 9.99 -3.54 -9.42
N ASN A 286 10.09 -2.20 -9.39
CA ASN A 286 11.16 -1.41 -10.02
C ASN A 286 12.01 -0.73 -8.93
N ASP A 287 12.38 -1.47 -7.88
CA ASP A 287 13.18 -0.93 -6.78
C ASP A 287 14.56 -0.47 -7.29
N PRO A 288 15.01 0.74 -6.94
CA PRO A 288 16.34 1.25 -7.37
C PRO A 288 17.50 0.33 -7.00
N PHE A 289 17.33 -0.54 -6.01
CA PHE A 289 18.31 -1.54 -5.60
C PHE A 289 18.82 -2.39 -6.79
N TRP A 290 17.94 -2.74 -7.75
CA TRP A 290 18.29 -3.57 -8.91
C TRP A 290 19.38 -2.98 -9.79
N TRP A 291 19.51 -1.66 -9.79
CA TRP A 291 20.55 -0.93 -10.53
C TRP A 291 21.78 -0.60 -9.68
N LEU A 292 21.79 -0.98 -8.40
CA LEU A 292 22.93 -0.86 -7.51
C LEU A 292 23.73 -2.14 -7.40
N THR A 293 23.18 -3.31 -7.71
CA THR A 293 23.85 -4.61 -7.62
C THR A 293 24.76 -4.83 -8.80
N ALA A 294 26.00 -5.32 -8.55
CA ALA A 294 26.97 -5.66 -9.60
C ALA A 294 26.70 -7.04 -10.22
N GLU A 295 26.07 -7.94 -9.48
CA GLU A 295 25.85 -9.34 -9.87
C GLU A 295 24.36 -9.68 -9.97
N ARG A 296 24.05 -10.65 -10.82
CA ARG A 296 22.67 -11.17 -11.01
C ARG A 296 22.40 -12.40 -10.13
N ASP A 297 22.73 -12.34 -8.87
CA ASP A 297 22.53 -13.44 -7.94
C ASP A 297 21.35 -13.26 -6.99
N ALA A 298 20.61 -12.15 -7.11
CA ALA A 298 19.39 -11.91 -6.38
C ALA A 298 18.18 -12.61 -7.05
N THR A 299 17.27 -13.13 -6.22
CA THR A 299 16.00 -13.70 -6.66
C THR A 299 14.83 -12.86 -6.20
N ILE A 300 13.81 -12.71 -7.06
CA ILE A 300 12.58 -11.99 -6.74
C ILE A 300 11.44 -12.99 -6.58
N ALA A 301 10.63 -12.82 -5.55
CA ALA A 301 9.38 -13.52 -5.37
C ALA A 301 8.24 -12.53 -5.09
N LYS A 302 7.09 -12.76 -5.70
CA LYS A 302 5.84 -12.13 -5.30
C LYS A 302 5.27 -12.92 -4.13
N ARG A 303 5.21 -12.34 -2.94
CA ARG A 303 4.82 -13.04 -1.71
C ARG A 303 3.32 -13.12 -1.51
N SER A 304 2.60 -12.04 -1.84
CA SER A 304 1.15 -11.96 -1.69
C SER A 304 0.58 -10.92 -2.64
N MET A 305 -0.74 -10.92 -2.76
CA MET A 305 -1.48 -9.88 -3.46
C MET A 305 -2.44 -9.21 -2.50
N TRP A 306 -2.62 -7.92 -2.66
CA TRP A 306 -3.61 -7.15 -1.92
C TRP A 306 -4.76 -6.72 -2.83
N MET A 307 -5.90 -6.42 -2.22
CA MET A 307 -7.11 -5.98 -2.90
C MET A 307 -7.43 -4.54 -2.57
N LEU A 308 -8.02 -3.83 -3.53
CA LEU A 308 -8.49 -2.46 -3.44
C LEU A 308 -10.01 -2.39 -3.65
N ARG A 309 -10.65 -1.45 -2.97
CA ARG A 309 -12.02 -1.00 -3.20
C ARG A 309 -12.03 0.51 -3.36
N VAL A 310 -12.57 1.01 -4.44
CA VAL A 310 -12.87 2.43 -4.60
C VAL A 310 -14.21 2.69 -3.92
N VAL A 311 -14.19 3.34 -2.76
CA VAL A 311 -15.37 3.57 -1.90
C VAL A 311 -16.17 4.78 -2.37
N ASP A 312 -15.44 5.88 -2.68
CA ASP A 312 -15.97 7.10 -3.27
C ASP A 312 -15.17 7.41 -4.54
N ALA A 313 -15.78 7.18 -5.69
CA ALA A 313 -15.06 7.28 -6.96
C ALA A 313 -14.67 8.74 -7.30
N PRO A 314 -15.55 9.74 -7.19
CA PRO A 314 -15.17 11.13 -7.39
C PRO A 314 -14.04 11.60 -6.46
N ALA A 315 -14.13 11.30 -5.17
CA ALA A 315 -13.12 11.70 -4.19
C ALA A 315 -11.78 10.96 -4.43
N ALA A 316 -11.81 9.66 -4.72
CA ALA A 316 -10.60 8.88 -5.01
C ALA A 316 -9.88 9.40 -6.26
N ILE A 317 -10.60 9.75 -7.32
CA ILE A 317 -10.03 10.31 -8.55
C ILE A 317 -9.47 11.72 -8.31
N ALA A 318 -10.14 12.55 -7.53
CA ALA A 318 -9.66 13.89 -7.21
C ALA A 318 -8.40 13.89 -6.33
N ALA A 319 -8.30 12.92 -5.43
CA ALA A 319 -7.18 12.81 -4.49
C ALA A 319 -5.92 12.23 -5.12
N ARG A 320 -6.03 11.23 -6.02
CA ARG A 320 -4.86 10.57 -6.62
C ARG A 320 -4.06 11.47 -7.57
N GLY A 321 -2.80 11.16 -7.78
CA GLY A 321 -2.01 11.70 -8.88
C GLY A 321 -2.25 10.97 -10.21
N PHE A 322 -1.91 11.65 -11.29
CA PHE A 322 -1.94 11.13 -12.67
C PHE A 322 -0.62 11.45 -13.39
N PRO A 323 -0.27 10.75 -14.49
CA PRO A 323 0.89 11.12 -15.28
C PRO A 323 0.74 12.55 -15.81
N PRO A 324 1.71 13.48 -15.58
CA PRO A 324 1.53 14.91 -15.91
C PRO A 324 1.38 15.18 -17.42
N ALA A 325 1.97 14.31 -18.24
CA ALA A 325 1.91 14.45 -19.70
C ALA A 325 0.58 13.96 -20.31
N VAL A 326 -0.31 13.36 -19.49
CA VAL A 326 -1.59 12.83 -19.96
C VAL A 326 -2.68 13.90 -19.81
N SER A 327 -3.35 14.21 -20.93
CA SER A 327 -4.54 15.07 -20.94
C SER A 327 -5.63 14.34 -21.71
N VAL A 328 -6.69 13.92 -21.00
CA VAL A 328 -7.78 13.11 -21.55
C VAL A 328 -9.13 13.48 -20.98
N GLY A 329 -10.18 13.24 -21.76
CA GLY A 329 -11.56 13.42 -21.35
C GLY A 329 -12.42 12.24 -21.85
N VAL A 330 -12.55 11.18 -21.04
CA VAL A 330 -13.12 9.89 -21.47
C VAL A 330 -14.45 9.63 -20.76
N PRO A 331 -15.51 9.18 -21.49
CA PRO A 331 -16.76 8.77 -20.88
C PRO A 331 -16.58 7.43 -20.15
N LEU A 332 -17.10 7.34 -18.92
CA LEU A 332 -17.06 6.15 -18.07
C LEU A 332 -18.44 5.91 -17.45
N GLN A 333 -18.95 4.69 -17.53
CA GLN A 333 -20.13 4.27 -16.81
C GLN A 333 -19.74 3.38 -15.64
N ILE A 334 -20.12 3.76 -14.42
CA ILE A 334 -19.93 2.96 -13.22
C ILE A 334 -21.27 2.39 -12.77
N ARG A 335 -21.29 1.10 -12.43
CA ARG A 335 -22.47 0.39 -11.88
C ARG A 335 -22.07 -0.26 -10.57
N ASP A 336 -22.37 0.38 -9.46
CA ASP A 336 -21.97 -0.05 -8.12
C ASP A 336 -23.20 -0.15 -7.20
N GLN A 337 -23.70 -1.37 -7.02
CA GLN A 337 -24.88 -1.62 -6.20
C GLN A 337 -24.60 -1.48 -4.69
N THR A 338 -23.37 -1.71 -4.27
CA THR A 338 -22.97 -1.61 -2.85
C THR A 338 -22.65 -0.18 -2.42
N ARG A 339 -22.32 0.69 -3.38
CA ARG A 339 -22.09 2.14 -3.19
C ARG A 339 -22.81 2.92 -4.28
N PRO A 340 -24.13 3.14 -4.14
CA PRO A 340 -24.94 3.80 -5.18
C PRO A 340 -24.44 5.18 -5.59
N GLY A 341 -23.75 5.92 -4.69
CA GLY A 341 -23.12 7.22 -5.00
C GLY A 341 -22.05 7.16 -6.08
N ASN A 342 -21.46 6.00 -6.33
CA ASN A 342 -20.53 5.80 -7.45
C ASN A 342 -21.27 5.54 -8.79
N THR A 343 -22.53 5.07 -8.74
CA THR A 343 -23.26 4.68 -9.93
C THR A 343 -23.65 5.91 -10.78
N GLY A 344 -23.32 5.86 -12.05
CA GLY A 344 -23.69 6.95 -12.96
C GLY A 344 -22.90 6.94 -14.26
N HIS A 345 -23.24 7.91 -15.10
CA HIS A 345 -22.50 8.27 -16.29
C HIS A 345 -21.55 9.41 -15.92
N TRP A 346 -20.28 9.16 -16.06
CA TRP A 346 -19.20 10.06 -15.68
C TRP A 346 -18.36 10.46 -16.89
N ARG A 347 -17.72 11.60 -16.81
CA ARG A 347 -16.59 11.98 -17.66
C ARG A 347 -15.36 12.01 -16.77
N LEU A 348 -14.39 11.13 -17.02
CA LEU A 348 -13.05 11.25 -16.46
C LEU A 348 -12.32 12.35 -17.22
N ALA A 349 -11.97 13.41 -16.52
CA ALA A 349 -11.09 14.46 -17.02
C ALA A 349 -9.74 14.38 -16.31
N VAL A 350 -8.65 14.29 -17.06
CA VAL A 350 -7.27 14.30 -16.53
C VAL A 350 -6.48 15.36 -17.25
N SER A 351 -5.77 16.21 -16.51
CA SER A 351 -4.78 17.16 -17.03
C SER A 351 -3.81 17.57 -15.92
N ASP A 352 -2.59 17.91 -16.27
CA ASP A 352 -1.58 18.46 -15.35
C ASP A 352 -1.37 17.61 -14.08
N GLY A 353 -1.41 16.30 -14.21
CA GLY A 353 -1.26 15.36 -13.11
C GLY A 353 -2.43 15.29 -12.14
N LYS A 354 -3.59 15.87 -12.47
CA LYS A 354 -4.82 15.88 -11.67
C LYS A 354 -5.95 15.23 -12.43
N GLY A 355 -6.93 14.68 -11.72
CA GLY A 355 -8.13 14.06 -12.32
C GLY A 355 -9.42 14.51 -11.63
N ALA A 356 -10.52 14.43 -12.37
CA ALA A 356 -11.85 14.63 -11.85
C ALA A 356 -12.84 13.67 -12.54
N LEU A 357 -13.81 13.16 -11.77
CA LEU A 357 -15.01 12.54 -12.31
C LEU A 357 -16.14 13.58 -12.28
N VAL A 358 -16.54 14.02 -13.47
CA VAL A 358 -17.64 14.97 -13.64
C VAL A 358 -18.88 14.18 -14.08
N GLN A 359 -19.98 14.38 -13.39
CA GLN A 359 -21.23 13.71 -13.74
C GLN A 359 -21.72 14.23 -15.10
N ASN A 360 -21.85 13.34 -16.08
CA ASN A 360 -22.54 13.65 -17.31
C ASN A 360 -24.04 13.50 -17.04
N GLY A 361 -24.81 14.57 -17.22
CA GLY A 361 -26.26 14.49 -17.19
C GLY A 361 -26.76 13.39 -18.15
N SER A 362 -28.06 13.07 -18.11
CA SER A 362 -28.69 11.98 -18.91
C SER A 362 -28.22 11.99 -20.35
N VAL A 363 -27.22 11.19 -20.67
CA VAL A 363 -26.68 11.02 -22.02
C VAL A 363 -27.51 9.94 -22.70
N GLY A 364 -28.40 10.34 -23.60
CA GLY A 364 -29.15 9.41 -24.44
C GLY A 364 -28.40 9.03 -25.71
N GLY A 365 -28.63 7.84 -26.23
CA GLY A 365 -28.18 7.43 -27.55
C GLY A 365 -26.70 7.04 -27.70
N ALA A 366 -26.08 7.42 -28.81
CA ALA A 366 -24.73 7.02 -29.21
C ALA A 366 -23.63 7.37 -28.22
N ALA A 367 -23.74 8.42 -27.41
CA ALA A 367 -22.75 8.81 -26.42
C ALA A 367 -22.78 7.89 -25.20
N ALA A 368 -23.88 7.25 -24.85
CA ALA A 368 -23.96 6.24 -23.79
C ALA A 368 -23.28 4.93 -24.22
N SER A 369 -23.34 4.59 -25.51
CA SER A 369 -22.69 3.38 -26.06
C SER A 369 -21.17 3.52 -26.18
N ALA A 370 -20.63 4.75 -26.16
CA ALA A 370 -19.19 5.03 -26.24
C ALA A 370 -18.48 4.95 -24.87
N ALA A 371 -19.21 4.81 -23.75
CA ALA A 371 -18.63 4.75 -22.43
C ALA A 371 -18.14 3.34 -22.07
N LEU A 372 -16.92 3.24 -21.50
CA LEU A 372 -16.49 2.00 -20.86
C LEU A 372 -17.36 1.78 -19.61
N THR A 373 -18.01 0.63 -19.51
CA THR A 373 -18.83 0.24 -18.36
C THR A 373 -18.02 -0.66 -17.44
N VAL A 374 -17.94 -0.30 -16.16
CA VAL A 374 -17.27 -1.07 -15.12
C VAL A 374 -18.19 -1.23 -13.90
N GLY A 375 -18.11 -2.41 -13.27
CA GLY A 375 -18.61 -2.62 -11.91
C GLY A 375 -17.56 -2.19 -10.86
N PRO A 376 -17.85 -2.35 -9.56
CA PRO A 376 -16.92 -1.94 -8.50
C PRO A 376 -15.57 -2.65 -8.59
N ARG A 377 -15.53 -3.93 -8.96
CA ARG A 377 -14.30 -4.70 -9.16
C ARG A 377 -13.48 -4.18 -10.35
N GLY A 378 -14.16 -3.92 -11.47
CA GLY A 378 -13.54 -3.35 -12.66
C GLY A 378 -12.97 -1.96 -12.41
N LEU A 379 -13.70 -1.12 -11.65
CA LEU A 379 -13.23 0.20 -11.23
C LEU A 379 -11.98 0.12 -10.34
N ALA A 380 -11.96 -0.80 -9.37
CA ALA A 380 -10.81 -1.00 -8.49
C ALA A 380 -9.56 -1.45 -9.27
N ALA A 381 -9.72 -2.41 -10.18
CA ALA A 381 -8.63 -2.89 -11.03
C ALA A 381 -8.15 -1.82 -12.03
N LEU A 382 -9.06 -1.05 -12.65
CA LEU A 382 -8.72 0.08 -13.52
C LEU A 382 -7.94 1.16 -12.73
N TYR A 383 -8.44 1.52 -11.56
CA TYR A 383 -7.78 2.49 -10.68
C TYR A 383 -6.36 2.07 -10.33
N ALA A 384 -6.13 0.77 -10.17
CA ALA A 384 -4.82 0.19 -9.90
C ALA A 384 -3.92 0.03 -11.14
N GLY A 385 -4.37 0.45 -12.33
CA GLY A 385 -3.57 0.41 -13.55
C GLY A 385 -3.64 -0.92 -14.33
N THR A 386 -4.66 -1.74 -14.06
CA THR A 386 -4.90 -2.94 -14.90
C THR A 386 -5.36 -2.49 -16.28
N PRO A 387 -4.70 -2.93 -17.37
CA PRO A 387 -5.06 -2.53 -18.74
C PRO A 387 -6.50 -2.88 -19.09
N VAL A 388 -7.17 -2.00 -19.83
CA VAL A 388 -8.58 -2.18 -20.23
C VAL A 388 -8.79 -3.47 -21.02
N ALA A 389 -7.82 -3.86 -21.86
CA ALA A 389 -7.86 -5.14 -22.57
C ALA A 389 -7.94 -6.34 -21.59
N THR A 390 -7.17 -6.32 -20.49
CA THR A 390 -7.23 -7.34 -19.44
C THR A 390 -8.58 -7.33 -18.72
N LEU A 391 -9.13 -6.14 -18.42
CA LEU A 391 -10.45 -6.01 -17.80
C LEU A 391 -11.57 -6.58 -18.68
N ARG A 392 -11.49 -6.38 -20.00
CA ARG A 392 -12.44 -6.95 -20.97
C ARG A 392 -12.35 -8.48 -21.01
N LEU A 393 -11.13 -9.03 -21.12
CA LEU A 393 -10.90 -10.48 -21.12
C LEU A 393 -11.37 -11.14 -19.82
N SER A 394 -11.31 -10.41 -18.70
CA SER A 394 -11.73 -10.89 -17.38
C SER A 394 -13.22 -10.68 -17.12
N GLY A 395 -13.97 -10.06 -18.04
CA GLY A 395 -15.38 -9.72 -17.84
C GLY A 395 -15.63 -8.60 -16.81
N LEU A 396 -14.60 -7.80 -16.49
CA LEU A 396 -14.67 -6.69 -15.54
C LEU A 396 -14.99 -5.36 -16.19
N ALA A 397 -14.92 -5.27 -17.52
CA ALA A 397 -15.29 -4.10 -18.31
C ALA A 397 -16.00 -4.49 -19.62
N ALA A 398 -16.90 -3.63 -20.10
CA ALA A 398 -17.61 -3.81 -21.37
C ALA A 398 -17.91 -2.45 -22.01
N GLY A 399 -18.27 -2.43 -23.31
CA GLY A 399 -18.57 -1.17 -24.05
C GLY A 399 -17.31 -0.32 -24.24
N GLY A 400 -17.47 0.94 -24.61
CA GLY A 400 -16.37 1.86 -24.90
C GLY A 400 -15.78 1.71 -26.30
N ALA A 401 -14.90 2.64 -26.68
CA ALA A 401 -14.19 2.68 -27.96
C ALA A 401 -12.69 2.45 -27.75
N ALA A 402 -11.99 1.92 -28.75
CA ALA A 402 -10.57 1.53 -28.64
C ALA A 402 -9.61 2.70 -28.32
N ASP A 403 -9.88 3.89 -28.82
CA ASP A 403 -9.15 5.12 -28.51
C ASP A 403 -9.36 5.56 -27.04
N ALA A 404 -10.57 5.35 -26.51
CA ALA A 404 -10.88 5.59 -25.11
C ALA A 404 -10.15 4.59 -24.20
N ASP A 405 -9.98 3.31 -24.61
CA ASP A 405 -9.23 2.32 -23.89
C ASP A 405 -7.76 2.74 -23.71
N ALA A 406 -7.10 3.18 -24.78
CA ALA A 406 -5.71 3.65 -24.74
C ALA A 406 -5.56 4.90 -23.85
N ALA A 407 -6.54 5.81 -23.89
CA ALA A 407 -6.55 7.00 -23.04
C ALA A 407 -6.71 6.64 -21.54
N LEU A 408 -7.56 5.66 -21.21
CA LEU A 408 -7.72 5.15 -19.86
C LEU A 408 -6.45 4.45 -19.37
N ASP A 409 -5.84 3.59 -20.19
CA ASP A 409 -4.59 2.91 -19.85
C ASP A 409 -3.48 3.92 -19.57
N ALA A 410 -3.37 4.98 -20.36
CA ALA A 410 -2.39 6.04 -20.14
C ALA A 410 -2.69 6.84 -18.86
N ALA A 411 -3.95 7.15 -18.57
CA ALA A 411 -4.35 7.91 -17.39
C ALA A 411 -4.10 7.12 -16.09
N PHE A 412 -4.46 5.85 -16.08
CA PHE A 412 -4.32 4.99 -14.90
C PHE A 412 -3.00 4.22 -14.81
N ALA A 413 -2.05 4.48 -15.73
CA ALA A 413 -0.76 3.81 -15.71
C ALA A 413 -0.11 3.84 -14.33
N ALA A 414 0.12 2.67 -13.74
CA ALA A 414 0.70 2.50 -12.42
C ALA A 414 1.27 1.07 -12.26
N THR A 415 2.24 0.92 -11.37
CA THR A 415 2.78 -0.38 -10.96
C THR A 415 2.61 -0.53 -9.44
N PRO A 416 1.40 -0.88 -8.97
CA PRO A 416 1.12 -0.85 -7.54
C PRO A 416 1.85 -1.97 -6.79
N TYR A 417 2.43 -1.60 -5.67
CA TYR A 417 3.03 -2.52 -4.71
C TYR A 417 2.71 -2.10 -3.28
N MET A 418 2.98 -2.98 -2.33
CA MET A 418 2.83 -2.65 -0.91
C MET A 418 3.86 -3.46 -0.13
N VAL A 419 4.60 -2.80 0.73
CA VAL A 419 5.55 -3.44 1.65
C VAL A 419 4.99 -3.56 3.06
N ASP A 420 3.90 -2.86 3.32
CA ASP A 420 3.21 -2.84 4.61
C ASP A 420 2.41 -4.12 4.86
N ASP A 421 2.28 -4.51 6.12
CA ASP A 421 1.36 -5.53 6.62
C ASP A 421 0.39 -4.88 7.62
N PHE A 422 -0.87 -5.26 7.57
CA PHE A 422 -1.91 -4.81 8.49
C PHE A 422 -3.06 -5.81 8.59
#